data_c27f754e12898647ce412c1152225b48
#
_entry.id   c27f754e12898647ce412c1152225b48
#
_cell.length_a   1.000
_cell.length_b   1.000
_cell.length_c   1.000
_cell.angle_alpha   90.00
_cell.angle_beta   90.00
_cell.angle_gamma   90.00
#
_symmetry.space_group_name_H-M   'P 1'
#
loop_
_entity.id
_entity.type
_entity.pdbx_description
1 polymer ?
#
loop_
_entity_poly.entity_id
_entity_poly.type
_entity_poly.pdbx_seq_one_letter_code
_entity_poly.pdbx_strand_id
1 'polypeptide(L)'
;MILFSTTTHLRLLTVLFLIGCSIQAAWAAPAKPLGARLHLTHLSSDKWRADYEFSEPVDSLHFDRAGAYRTQAWRLLTPGLALEARNNQEVITAGGKRFSSISVEVALYLPYELDNYTAFDRFSDGGTDVYVGFFAGAAQQGSETRALRLGVQLTGLPNETVIPTTSNNPDAPDYAYFGPATPQPFGAASVILDPQIPAWLVPEIQQTTAKVTSYFDRVWKRKPAALPLILISFDPAAAPGLSIKGGAFDNKVAFRFSGDALRREGHPEVRRYVVALVAHELAHVWQRNAGRGGFGGDEPWVHEGGAEAIALAALEATGLFTKDESDAKAAKLLAECEQLKESVTTYRGYYACGFKRFRDYHTDVMGLWKKMMESSESSGEVYSQKMIDVLLEDARH
;
A
#
# COMPACT_ATOMS: atom_id res chain seq x y z
N MET A 1 31.41 -72.91 2.27
CA MET A 1 31.13 -73.94 1.27
C MET A 1 29.82 -73.57 0.59
N ILE A 2 29.93 -72.81 -0.40
CA ILE A 2 29.58 -72.96 -1.81
C ILE A 2 28.24 -73.70 -2.02
N LEU A 3 27.26 -72.99 -2.63
CA LEU A 3 26.65 -73.39 -3.89
C LEU A 3 25.76 -72.33 -4.47
N PHE A 4 26.05 -71.95 -5.71
CA PHE A 4 25.31 -71.14 -6.62
C PHE A 4 24.02 -71.82 -7.09
N SER A 5 22.94 -71.06 -7.31
CA SER A 5 21.88 -71.49 -8.23
C SER A 5 21.33 -70.27 -8.96
N THR A 6 21.65 -70.24 -10.23
CA THR A 6 21.09 -69.31 -11.26
C THR A 6 19.69 -69.76 -11.64
N THR A 7 18.74 -68.81 -11.60
CA THR A 7 17.48 -68.99 -12.32
C THR A 7 17.12 -67.67 -13.03
N THR A 8 17.23 -67.77 -14.35
CA THR A 8 16.89 -66.78 -15.35
C THR A 8 15.36 -66.68 -15.45
N HIS A 9 14.79 -65.52 -15.08
CA HIS A 9 13.37 -65.22 -15.39
C HIS A 9 13.29 -64.09 -16.42
N LEU A 10 12.87 -64.49 -17.62
CA LEU A 10 12.45 -63.68 -18.75
C LEU A 10 11.20 -62.87 -18.32
N ARG A 11 11.32 -61.59 -18.16
CA ARG A 11 10.19 -60.70 -17.94
C ARG A 11 9.74 -60.03 -19.23
N LEU A 12 8.56 -60.43 -19.66
CA LEU A 12 7.78 -59.77 -20.73
C LEU A 12 7.55 -58.29 -20.36
N LEU A 13 8.04 -57.35 -21.17
CA LEU A 13 7.70 -55.95 -21.08
C LEU A 13 6.32 -55.74 -21.74
N THR A 14 5.30 -55.57 -20.93
CA THR A 14 4.01 -55.03 -21.39
C THR A 14 4.10 -53.50 -21.39
N VAL A 15 4.20 -52.87 -22.56
CA VAL A 15 4.14 -51.42 -22.72
C VAL A 15 2.68 -51.00 -22.67
N LEU A 16 2.25 -50.50 -21.52
CA LEU A 16 0.96 -49.80 -21.38
C LEU A 16 1.15 -48.34 -21.89
N PHE A 17 0.55 -48.03 -23.05
CA PHE A 17 0.35 -46.68 -23.52
C PHE A 17 -0.72 -46.03 -22.64
N LEU A 18 -0.33 -45.30 -21.61
CA LEU A 18 -1.18 -44.35 -20.92
C LEU A 18 -1.35 -43.10 -21.80
N ILE A 19 -2.49 -43.01 -22.49
CA ILE A 19 -2.95 -41.79 -23.12
C ILE A 19 -3.28 -40.83 -21.97
N GLY A 20 -2.32 -39.96 -21.60
CA GLY A 20 -2.53 -38.86 -20.66
C GLY A 20 -3.43 -37.81 -21.34
N CYS A 21 -4.72 -37.84 -21.04
CA CYS A 21 -5.58 -36.66 -21.21
C CYS A 21 -5.04 -35.57 -20.28
N SER A 22 -4.21 -34.67 -20.82
CA SER A 22 -3.89 -33.40 -20.21
C SER A 22 -5.18 -32.57 -20.15
N ILE A 23 -5.89 -32.64 -19.05
CA ILE A 23 -6.91 -31.64 -18.72
C ILE A 23 -6.12 -30.35 -18.50
N GLN A 24 -5.97 -29.56 -19.56
CA GLN A 24 -5.60 -28.16 -19.42
C GLN A 24 -6.75 -27.51 -18.65
N ALA A 25 -6.53 -27.28 -17.36
CA ALA A 25 -7.36 -26.39 -16.59
C ALA A 25 -7.27 -25.04 -17.31
N ALA A 26 -8.28 -24.72 -18.10
CA ALA A 26 -8.44 -23.39 -18.65
C ALA A 26 -8.50 -22.44 -17.44
N TRP A 27 -7.47 -21.67 -17.24
CA TRP A 27 -7.50 -20.56 -16.29
C TRP A 27 -8.59 -19.63 -16.79
N ALA A 28 -9.72 -19.63 -16.11
CA ALA A 28 -10.80 -18.71 -16.41
C ALA A 28 -10.21 -17.30 -16.25
N ALA A 29 -10.36 -16.48 -17.28
CA ALA A 29 -9.98 -15.08 -17.19
C ALA A 29 -10.69 -14.47 -15.98
N PRO A 30 -10.00 -13.60 -15.20
CA PRO A 30 -10.62 -12.98 -14.03
C PRO A 30 -11.92 -12.29 -14.44
N ALA A 31 -12.96 -12.48 -13.66
CA ALA A 31 -14.27 -11.91 -13.93
C ALA A 31 -14.18 -10.38 -14.05
N LYS A 32 -14.90 -9.81 -15.02
CA LYS A 32 -14.92 -8.36 -15.23
C LYS A 32 -15.43 -7.66 -13.95
N PRO A 33 -14.73 -6.63 -13.44
CA PRO A 33 -15.17 -5.90 -12.27
C PRO A 33 -16.62 -5.39 -12.39
N LEU A 34 -17.35 -5.41 -11.27
CA LEU A 34 -18.70 -4.87 -11.19
C LEU A 34 -18.63 -3.36 -10.91
N GLY A 35 -19.26 -2.55 -11.74
CA GLY A 35 -19.38 -1.12 -11.51
C GLY A 35 -20.24 -0.81 -10.28
N ALA A 36 -19.76 0.07 -9.40
CA ALA A 36 -20.54 0.59 -8.30
C ALA A 36 -20.24 2.08 -8.07
N ARG A 37 -21.25 2.84 -7.66
CA ARG A 37 -21.06 4.20 -7.15
C ARG A 37 -21.03 4.14 -5.63
N LEU A 38 -20.05 4.82 -5.04
CA LEU A 38 -19.94 5.04 -3.60
C LEU A 38 -20.09 6.55 -3.36
N HIS A 39 -21.13 6.94 -2.66
CA HIS A 39 -21.25 8.29 -2.13
C HIS A 39 -20.91 8.28 -0.65
N LEU A 40 -19.79 8.90 -0.30
CA LEU A 40 -19.32 9.03 1.07
C LEU A 40 -19.65 10.44 1.57
N THR A 41 -20.49 10.54 2.60
CA THR A 41 -20.96 11.80 3.18
C THR A 41 -20.45 11.91 4.61
N HIS A 42 -19.77 13.00 4.94
CA HIS A 42 -19.40 13.36 6.31
C HIS A 42 -20.64 13.93 7.02
N LEU A 43 -21.10 13.30 8.09
CA LEU A 43 -22.31 13.67 8.81
C LEU A 43 -22.03 14.50 10.08
N SER A 44 -20.95 14.13 10.80
CA SER A 44 -20.49 14.81 12.02
C SER A 44 -19.04 14.40 12.29
N SER A 45 -18.42 15.03 13.28
CA SER A 45 -17.01 14.77 13.65
C SER A 45 -16.65 13.29 13.87
N ASP A 46 -17.63 12.41 14.05
CA ASP A 46 -17.45 11.00 14.38
C ASP A 46 -18.28 10.05 13.53
N LYS A 47 -19.03 10.60 12.53
CA LYS A 47 -19.97 9.79 11.73
C LYS A 47 -19.92 10.12 10.26
N TRP A 48 -20.02 9.06 9.47
CA TRP A 48 -20.09 9.10 8.02
C TRP A 48 -21.27 8.28 7.53
N ARG A 49 -21.68 8.54 6.31
CA ARG A 49 -22.61 7.68 5.58
C ARG A 49 -21.97 7.24 4.28
N ALA A 50 -22.02 5.94 4.02
CA ALA A 50 -21.60 5.35 2.76
C ALA A 50 -22.83 4.78 2.06
N ASP A 51 -23.16 5.35 0.92
CA ASP A 51 -24.26 4.89 0.06
C ASP A 51 -23.66 4.23 -1.18
N TYR A 52 -23.97 2.95 -1.40
CA TYR A 52 -23.57 2.21 -2.58
C TYR A 52 -24.74 2.04 -3.54
N GLU A 53 -24.47 2.19 -4.82
CA GLU A 53 -25.36 1.81 -5.92
C GLU A 53 -24.60 0.92 -6.88
N PHE A 54 -25.04 -0.33 -7.02
CA PHE A 54 -24.44 -1.32 -7.92
C PHE A 54 -25.03 -1.20 -9.31
N SER A 55 -24.20 -1.39 -10.36
CA SER A 55 -24.67 -1.39 -11.76
C SER A 55 -25.62 -2.57 -12.07
N GLU A 56 -25.56 -3.63 -11.27
CA GLU A 56 -26.38 -4.82 -11.35
C GLU A 56 -26.72 -5.33 -9.93
N PRO A 57 -27.88 -5.97 -9.71
CA PRO A 57 -28.22 -6.55 -8.40
C PRO A 57 -27.23 -7.64 -7.98
N VAL A 58 -26.83 -7.64 -6.72
CA VAL A 58 -25.88 -8.59 -6.12
C VAL A 58 -26.51 -9.45 -5.05
N ASP A 59 -25.98 -10.64 -4.80
CA ASP A 59 -26.44 -11.54 -3.75
C ASP A 59 -25.80 -11.19 -2.41
N SER A 60 -24.54 -10.73 -2.44
CA SER A 60 -23.79 -10.26 -1.26
C SER A 60 -22.63 -9.35 -1.65
N LEU A 61 -22.16 -8.56 -0.68
CA LEU A 61 -20.93 -7.77 -0.75
C LEU A 61 -19.95 -8.28 0.29
N HIS A 62 -18.75 -8.63 -0.15
CA HIS A 62 -17.67 -9.20 0.66
C HIS A 62 -16.53 -8.20 0.80
N PHE A 63 -15.96 -8.12 1.99
CA PHE A 63 -14.78 -7.32 2.30
C PHE A 63 -13.66 -8.24 2.80
N ASP A 64 -12.47 -8.12 2.21
CA ASP A 64 -11.36 -9.07 2.39
C ASP A 64 -10.73 -9.06 3.79
N ARG A 65 -11.06 -8.09 4.62
CA ARG A 65 -10.58 -8.04 5.99
C ARG A 65 -11.68 -8.37 6.95
N ALA A 66 -11.65 -9.60 7.47
CA ALA A 66 -12.35 -9.93 8.69
C ALA A 66 -11.56 -9.36 9.87
N GLY A 67 -12.10 -8.39 10.44
CA GLY A 67 -11.81 -7.93 11.77
C GLY A 67 -13.13 -7.42 12.28
N ALA A 68 -13.30 -7.26 13.53
CA ALA A 68 -14.55 -6.72 14.06
C ALA A 68 -14.78 -5.24 13.65
N TYR A 69 -14.08 -4.74 12.62
CA TYR A 69 -14.17 -3.32 12.27
C TYR A 69 -15.56 -2.97 11.76
N ARG A 70 -15.97 -3.51 10.61
CA ARG A 70 -17.26 -3.13 10.01
C ARG A 70 -18.42 -3.60 10.87
N THR A 71 -18.36 -4.80 11.40
CA THR A 71 -19.40 -5.33 12.30
C THR A 71 -19.57 -4.53 13.59
N GLN A 72 -18.54 -3.79 14.04
CA GLN A 72 -18.61 -2.91 15.21
C GLN A 72 -18.88 -1.46 14.88
N ALA A 73 -18.32 -0.95 13.77
CA ALA A 73 -18.38 0.45 13.41
C ALA A 73 -19.49 0.79 12.39
N TRP A 74 -20.01 -0.21 11.68
CA TRP A 74 -20.98 0.01 10.61
C TRP A 74 -22.41 -0.39 11.06
N ARG A 75 -23.33 0.52 10.89
CA ARG A 75 -24.76 0.30 11.11
C ARG A 75 -25.49 0.39 9.79
N LEU A 76 -26.03 -0.75 9.31
CA LEU A 76 -26.83 -0.78 8.09
C LEU A 76 -28.09 0.08 8.27
N LEU A 77 -28.36 0.96 7.30
CA LEU A 77 -29.55 1.79 7.22
C LEU A 77 -30.58 1.20 6.25
N THR A 78 -30.13 0.39 5.29
CA THR A 78 -31.03 -0.32 4.35
C THR A 78 -31.71 -1.47 5.05
N PRO A 79 -33.07 -1.47 5.14
CA PRO A 79 -33.81 -2.55 5.78
C PRO A 79 -33.60 -3.90 5.09
N GLY A 80 -33.59 -4.96 5.89
CA GLY A 80 -33.50 -6.33 5.39
C GLY A 80 -32.10 -6.80 5.00
N LEU A 81 -31.08 -5.96 5.19
CA LEU A 81 -29.69 -6.36 5.06
C LEU A 81 -29.08 -6.72 6.43
N ALA A 82 -28.15 -7.65 6.42
CA ALA A 82 -27.35 -8.05 7.59
C ALA A 82 -25.85 -7.95 7.26
N LEU A 83 -25.07 -7.46 8.21
CA LEU A 83 -23.59 -7.44 8.16
C LEU A 83 -23.07 -8.48 9.15
N GLU A 84 -22.29 -9.41 8.69
CA GLU A 84 -21.78 -10.54 9.46
C GLU A 84 -20.32 -10.82 9.14
N ALA A 85 -19.59 -11.37 10.14
CA ALA A 85 -18.26 -11.93 9.92
C ALA A 85 -18.38 -13.42 9.58
N ARG A 86 -17.87 -13.83 8.42
CA ARG A 86 -17.89 -15.23 7.94
C ARG A 86 -16.56 -15.57 7.24
N ASN A 87 -16.00 -16.74 7.56
CA ASN A 87 -14.82 -17.27 6.84
C ASN A 87 -13.68 -16.24 6.64
N ASN A 88 -13.35 -15.53 7.69
CA ASN A 88 -12.34 -14.46 7.65
C ASN A 88 -12.68 -13.27 6.72
N GLN A 89 -13.95 -13.06 6.40
CA GLN A 89 -14.47 -11.92 5.64
C GLN A 89 -15.62 -11.27 6.39
N GLU A 90 -15.85 -9.98 6.17
CA GLU A 90 -17.08 -9.30 6.56
C GLU A 90 -18.00 -9.24 5.34
N VAL A 91 -19.27 -9.65 5.52
CA VAL A 91 -20.20 -9.85 4.41
C VAL A 91 -21.52 -9.15 4.68
N ILE A 92 -22.02 -8.42 3.69
CA ILE A 92 -23.38 -7.86 3.69
C ILE A 92 -24.26 -8.74 2.81
N THR A 93 -25.40 -9.21 3.37
CA THR A 93 -26.38 -10.09 2.69
C THR A 93 -27.81 -9.63 2.92
N ALA A 94 -28.72 -10.09 2.07
CA ALA A 94 -30.17 -9.83 2.17
C ALA A 94 -30.99 -11.11 2.45
N GLY A 95 -30.40 -12.11 3.12
CA GLY A 95 -31.11 -13.35 3.43
C GLY A 95 -31.56 -14.14 2.20
N GLY A 96 -30.74 -14.20 1.16
CA GLY A 96 -31.00 -14.88 -0.10
C GLY A 96 -31.74 -14.05 -1.16
N LYS A 97 -32.02 -12.79 -0.88
CA LYS A 97 -32.53 -11.83 -1.88
C LYS A 97 -31.42 -11.04 -2.48
N ARG A 98 -31.58 -10.60 -3.73
CA ARG A 98 -30.67 -9.68 -4.39
C ARG A 98 -30.97 -8.24 -4.01
N PHE A 99 -29.92 -7.40 -3.99
CA PHE A 99 -30.04 -5.97 -3.71
C PHE A 99 -29.17 -5.15 -4.67
N SER A 100 -29.57 -3.91 -4.95
CA SER A 100 -28.89 -3.01 -5.87
C SER A 100 -28.28 -1.80 -5.15
N SER A 101 -28.54 -1.62 -3.86
CA SER A 101 -28.03 -0.50 -3.08
C SER A 101 -27.88 -0.87 -1.61
N ILE A 102 -26.94 -0.19 -0.97
CA ILE A 102 -26.70 -0.27 0.46
C ILE A 102 -26.53 1.15 0.99
N SER A 103 -27.11 1.47 2.12
CA SER A 103 -26.81 2.65 2.91
C SER A 103 -26.31 2.23 4.29
N VAL A 104 -25.18 2.77 4.70
CA VAL A 104 -24.49 2.44 5.93
C VAL A 104 -24.08 3.70 6.67
N GLU A 105 -24.40 3.80 7.96
CA GLU A 105 -23.74 4.74 8.86
C GLU A 105 -22.45 4.12 9.37
N VAL A 106 -21.34 4.87 9.30
CA VAL A 106 -19.99 4.44 9.67
C VAL A 106 -19.51 5.30 10.82
N ALA A 107 -19.17 4.67 11.95
CA ALA A 107 -18.51 5.33 13.06
C ALA A 107 -17.01 5.49 12.80
N LEU A 108 -16.47 6.68 13.11
CA LEU A 108 -15.06 7.00 12.92
C LEU A 108 -14.15 6.21 13.86
N TYR A 109 -14.62 5.91 15.06
CA TYR A 109 -13.81 5.36 16.13
C TYR A 109 -14.06 3.89 16.39
N LEU A 110 -12.93 3.18 16.47
CA LEU A 110 -12.84 1.91 17.17
C LEU A 110 -12.03 2.09 18.46
N PRO A 111 -12.38 1.36 19.51
CA PRO A 111 -11.64 1.37 20.78
C PRO A 111 -10.25 0.71 20.67
N TYR A 112 -9.89 0.14 19.51
CA TYR A 112 -8.60 -0.51 19.25
C TYR A 112 -8.15 -0.25 17.81
N GLU A 113 -6.83 -0.19 17.61
CA GLU A 113 -6.23 -0.02 16.30
C GLU A 113 -6.30 -1.32 15.47
N LEU A 114 -6.70 -1.21 14.23
CA LEU A 114 -6.50 -2.25 13.24
C LEU A 114 -5.04 -2.23 12.75
N ASP A 115 -4.45 -3.40 12.58
CA ASP A 115 -2.99 -3.59 12.48
C ASP A 115 -2.27 -2.80 11.38
N ASN A 116 -2.85 -2.47 10.24
CA ASN A 116 -2.08 -1.87 9.15
C ASN A 116 -2.69 -0.64 8.45
N TYR A 117 -4.00 -0.54 8.37
CA TYR A 117 -4.67 0.62 7.75
C TYR A 117 -5.89 0.97 8.57
N THR A 118 -5.85 2.13 9.21
CA THR A 118 -7.06 2.73 9.72
C THR A 118 -7.87 3.22 8.53
N ALA A 119 -9.20 3.02 8.57
CA ALA A 119 -10.06 3.57 7.55
C ALA A 119 -10.08 5.10 7.59
N PHE A 120 -9.76 5.67 8.76
CA PHE A 120 -9.78 7.09 9.04
C PHE A 120 -8.62 7.47 9.95
N ASP A 121 -7.88 8.52 9.60
CA ASP A 121 -6.93 9.17 10.48
C ASP A 121 -7.39 10.59 10.79
N ARG A 122 -7.48 10.91 12.07
CA ARG A 122 -8.01 12.19 12.54
C ARG A 122 -6.93 13.21 12.77
N PHE A 123 -7.19 14.42 12.32
CA PHE A 123 -6.37 15.59 12.61
C PHE A 123 -6.91 16.32 13.84
N SER A 124 -6.05 16.99 14.58
CA SER A 124 -6.39 17.68 15.82
C SER A 124 -7.30 18.89 15.62
N ASP A 125 -7.40 19.41 14.41
CA ASP A 125 -8.31 20.50 14.02
C ASP A 125 -9.70 20.02 13.60
N GLY A 126 -9.95 18.71 13.69
CA GLY A 126 -11.19 18.07 13.26
C GLY A 126 -11.15 17.55 11.81
N GLY A 127 -10.07 17.80 11.08
CA GLY A 127 -9.85 17.16 9.78
C GLY A 127 -9.75 15.64 9.88
N THR A 128 -10.01 14.96 8.78
CA THR A 128 -9.97 13.51 8.70
C THR A 128 -9.48 13.10 7.32
N ASP A 129 -8.49 12.25 7.21
CA ASP A 129 -8.27 11.51 5.99
C ASP A 129 -9.01 10.17 6.03
N VAL A 130 -9.40 9.72 4.84
CA VAL A 130 -10.22 8.52 4.67
C VAL A 130 -9.58 7.63 3.62
N TYR A 131 -9.17 6.42 4.02
CA TYR A 131 -8.75 5.41 3.06
C TYR A 131 -9.96 4.83 2.34
N VAL A 132 -10.24 5.31 1.14
CA VAL A 132 -11.43 4.92 0.38
C VAL A 132 -11.38 3.45 -0.04
N GLY A 133 -10.19 2.85 -0.18
CA GLY A 133 -10.00 1.42 -0.40
C GLY A 133 -10.64 0.55 0.69
N PHE A 134 -10.86 1.09 1.87
CA PHE A 134 -11.58 0.40 2.93
C PHE A 134 -13.06 0.11 2.58
N PHE A 135 -13.64 0.87 1.67
CA PHE A 135 -15.00 0.72 1.16
C PHE A 135 -15.06 -0.16 -0.09
N ALA A 136 -13.93 -0.53 -0.66
CA ALA A 136 -13.86 -1.49 -1.76
C ALA A 136 -14.12 -2.92 -1.26
N GLY A 137 -14.57 -3.79 -2.15
CA GLY A 137 -14.84 -5.18 -1.85
C GLY A 137 -15.15 -5.95 -3.12
N ALA A 138 -15.72 -7.15 -2.97
CA ALA A 138 -16.14 -7.98 -4.07
C ALA A 138 -17.64 -8.35 -3.94
N ALA A 139 -18.37 -8.20 -5.03
CA ALA A 139 -19.76 -8.57 -5.12
C ALA A 139 -19.90 -10.03 -5.57
N GLN A 140 -20.82 -10.78 -4.93
CA GLN A 140 -21.21 -12.11 -5.36
C GLN A 140 -22.46 -12.02 -6.22
N GLN A 141 -22.46 -12.70 -7.37
CA GLN A 141 -23.62 -12.87 -8.25
C GLN A 141 -23.70 -14.35 -8.67
N GLY A 142 -24.60 -15.11 -8.06
CA GLY A 142 -24.65 -16.58 -8.22
C GLY A 142 -23.34 -17.23 -7.78
N SER A 143 -22.67 -17.91 -8.69
CA SER A 143 -21.34 -18.53 -8.44
C SER A 143 -20.16 -17.60 -8.73
N GLU A 144 -20.38 -16.41 -9.26
CA GLU A 144 -19.33 -15.49 -9.71
C GLU A 144 -19.04 -14.44 -8.64
N THR A 145 -17.75 -14.25 -8.32
CA THR A 145 -17.24 -13.17 -7.46
C THR A 145 -16.55 -12.14 -8.32
N ARG A 146 -16.96 -10.88 -8.21
CA ARG A 146 -16.48 -9.77 -9.03
C ARG A 146 -16.00 -8.63 -8.13
N ALA A 147 -14.74 -8.20 -8.27
CA ALA A 147 -14.24 -7.02 -7.59
C ALA A 147 -15.10 -5.80 -7.93
N LEU A 148 -15.31 -4.91 -6.97
CA LEU A 148 -16.00 -3.65 -7.22
C LEU A 148 -15.05 -2.66 -7.91
N ARG A 149 -15.57 -2.00 -8.95
CA ARG A 149 -14.99 -0.80 -9.53
C ARG A 149 -15.77 0.41 -9.03
N LEU A 150 -15.18 1.15 -8.08
CA LEU A 150 -15.86 2.24 -7.39
C LEU A 150 -15.72 3.58 -8.14
N GLY A 151 -16.86 4.15 -8.53
CA GLY A 151 -16.95 5.59 -8.81
C GLY A 151 -17.28 6.33 -7.51
N VAL A 152 -16.34 7.17 -7.02
CA VAL A 152 -16.44 7.78 -5.70
C VAL A 152 -16.96 9.21 -5.80
N GLN A 153 -17.98 9.52 -5.01
CA GLN A 153 -18.50 10.87 -4.79
C GLN A 153 -18.35 11.21 -3.30
N LEU A 154 -17.92 12.45 -3.01
CA LEU A 154 -17.64 12.89 -1.65
C LEU A 154 -18.46 14.12 -1.31
N THR A 155 -19.00 14.16 -0.10
CA THR A 155 -19.68 15.33 0.45
C THR A 155 -19.19 15.61 1.86
N GLY A 156 -18.57 16.76 2.08
CA GLY A 156 -18.10 17.23 3.38
C GLY A 156 -19.17 17.98 4.17
N LEU A 157 -18.84 18.33 5.40
CA LEU A 157 -19.58 19.27 6.21
C LEU A 157 -19.48 20.70 5.62
N PRO A 158 -20.37 21.62 5.98
CA PRO A 158 -20.24 23.02 5.60
C PRO A 158 -18.86 23.58 5.99
N ASN A 159 -18.21 24.27 5.05
CA ASN A 159 -16.88 24.87 5.19
C ASN A 159 -15.69 23.89 5.26
N GLU A 160 -15.89 22.62 5.01
CA GLU A 160 -14.77 21.69 4.84
C GLU A 160 -14.14 21.80 3.43
N THR A 161 -12.84 21.75 3.41
CA THR A 161 -12.08 21.41 2.21
C THR A 161 -12.22 19.91 1.97
N VAL A 162 -12.75 19.51 0.83
CA VAL A 162 -12.81 18.10 0.42
C VAL A 162 -11.81 17.86 -0.69
N ILE A 163 -10.82 17.02 -0.43
CA ILE A 163 -9.85 16.61 -1.45
C ILE A 163 -10.17 15.18 -1.88
N PRO A 164 -10.64 15.00 -3.12
CA PRO A 164 -11.06 13.68 -3.60
C PRO A 164 -9.89 12.73 -3.80
N THR A 165 -10.20 11.44 -3.95
CA THR A 165 -9.28 10.44 -4.46
C THR A 165 -8.80 10.86 -5.85
N THR A 166 -7.51 10.64 -6.12
CA THR A 166 -6.89 10.96 -7.43
C THR A 166 -6.46 9.70 -8.17
N SER A 167 -6.62 8.53 -7.56
CA SER A 167 -6.27 7.27 -8.18
C SER A 167 -7.08 7.06 -9.46
N ASN A 168 -6.38 6.93 -10.58
CA ASN A 168 -6.97 6.48 -11.84
C ASN A 168 -7.18 4.96 -11.85
N ASN A 169 -6.72 4.26 -10.81
CA ASN A 169 -6.97 2.85 -10.62
C ASN A 169 -8.22 2.66 -9.75
N PRO A 170 -9.39 2.36 -10.35
CA PRO A 170 -10.63 2.15 -9.60
C PRO A 170 -10.58 0.90 -8.71
N ASP A 171 -9.60 0.04 -8.91
CA ASP A 171 -9.39 -1.19 -8.13
C ASP A 171 -8.47 -0.93 -6.91
N ALA A 172 -7.84 0.25 -6.83
CA ALA A 172 -7.00 0.69 -5.71
C ALA A 172 -7.26 2.18 -5.40
N PRO A 173 -8.43 2.54 -4.85
CA PRO A 173 -8.72 3.91 -4.44
C PRO A 173 -7.79 4.35 -3.31
N ASP A 174 -7.35 5.59 -3.38
CA ASP A 174 -6.43 6.22 -2.43
C ASP A 174 -7.15 6.91 -1.26
N TYR A 175 -6.47 7.84 -0.60
CA TYR A 175 -7.04 8.64 0.49
C TYR A 175 -7.86 9.83 -0.04
N ALA A 176 -8.93 10.15 0.66
CA ALA A 176 -9.64 11.43 0.57
C ALA A 176 -9.39 12.23 1.85
N TYR A 177 -9.37 13.56 1.75
CA TYR A 177 -9.28 14.42 2.93
C TYR A 177 -10.55 15.26 3.07
N PHE A 178 -11.00 15.43 4.31
CA PHE A 178 -12.10 16.27 4.71
C PHE A 178 -11.66 17.08 5.93
N GLY A 179 -11.72 18.40 5.86
CA GLY A 179 -11.32 19.21 7.01
C GLY A 179 -11.11 20.68 6.70
N PRO A 180 -10.72 21.48 7.71
CA PRO A 180 -10.55 22.91 7.56
C PRO A 180 -9.24 23.30 6.83
N ALA A 181 -8.24 22.39 6.81
CA ALA A 181 -6.93 22.72 6.28
C ALA A 181 -6.90 22.71 4.74
N THR A 182 -6.05 23.55 4.18
CA THR A 182 -5.71 23.58 2.76
C THR A 182 -4.28 23.10 2.55
N PRO A 183 -3.99 22.38 1.45
CA PRO A 183 -2.63 21.93 1.17
C PRO A 183 -1.63 23.09 1.06
N GLN A 184 -0.48 22.94 1.72
CA GLN A 184 0.61 23.89 1.66
C GLN A 184 1.72 23.36 0.75
N PRO A 185 2.38 24.19 -0.07
CA PRO A 185 3.45 23.74 -0.97
C PRO A 185 4.74 23.43 -0.20
N PHE A 186 5.27 22.23 -0.36
CA PHE A 186 6.57 21.80 0.15
C PHE A 186 7.41 21.24 -1.01
N GLY A 187 8.10 22.14 -1.72
CA GLY A 187 8.84 21.78 -2.94
C GLY A 187 7.90 21.30 -4.05
N ALA A 188 8.16 20.12 -4.60
CA ALA A 188 7.33 19.48 -5.63
C ALA A 188 6.24 18.56 -5.04
N ALA A 189 5.72 18.90 -3.86
CA ALA A 189 4.58 18.24 -3.23
C ALA A 189 3.71 19.25 -2.50
N SER A 190 2.47 18.89 -2.20
CA SER A 190 1.58 19.61 -1.29
C SER A 190 1.41 18.81 0.00
N VAL A 191 1.29 19.48 1.14
CA VAL A 191 1.22 18.85 2.45
C VAL A 191 0.08 19.43 3.27
N ILE A 192 -0.68 18.57 3.94
CA ILE A 192 -1.56 18.91 5.05
C ILE A 192 -0.93 18.33 6.30
N LEU A 193 -0.56 19.20 7.23
CA LEU A 193 -0.02 18.84 8.53
C LEU A 193 -1.05 19.04 9.62
N ASP A 194 -1.13 18.09 10.54
CA ASP A 194 -1.86 18.27 11.78
C ASP A 194 -1.29 19.50 12.55
N PRO A 195 -2.13 20.45 12.99
CA PRO A 195 -1.65 21.64 13.71
C PRO A 195 -0.90 21.36 15.02
N GLN A 196 -1.08 20.17 15.61
CA GLN A 196 -0.36 19.78 16.83
C GLN A 196 0.98 19.09 16.53
N ILE A 197 1.37 18.92 15.28
CA ILE A 197 2.72 18.45 14.94
C ILE A 197 3.75 19.32 15.65
N PRO A 198 4.72 18.75 16.38
CA PRO A 198 5.75 19.52 17.06
C PRO A 198 6.48 20.47 16.10
N ALA A 199 6.63 21.74 16.52
CA ALA A 199 7.14 22.81 15.65
C ALA A 199 8.53 22.49 15.07
N TRP A 200 9.36 21.73 15.78
CA TRP A 200 10.69 21.33 15.31
C TRP A 200 10.66 20.33 14.15
N LEU A 201 9.56 19.53 14.03
CA LEU A 201 9.40 18.55 12.93
C LEU A 201 8.97 19.19 11.62
N VAL A 202 8.27 20.32 11.66
CA VAL A 202 7.75 20.97 10.46
C VAL A 202 8.86 21.29 9.46
N PRO A 203 9.98 21.95 9.84
CA PRO A 203 11.08 22.21 8.92
C PRO A 203 11.77 20.93 8.43
N GLU A 204 11.85 19.88 9.25
CA GLU A 204 12.45 18.60 8.84
C GLU A 204 11.62 17.94 7.74
N ILE A 205 10.30 17.89 7.91
CA ILE A 205 9.37 17.35 6.91
C ILE A 205 9.42 18.20 5.63
N GLN A 206 9.42 19.53 5.78
CA GLN A 206 9.47 20.46 4.65
C GLN A 206 10.75 20.31 3.83
N GLN A 207 11.90 20.31 4.50
CA GLN A 207 13.20 20.16 3.83
C GLN A 207 13.33 18.78 3.17
N THR A 208 12.90 17.72 3.87
CA THR A 208 12.96 16.36 3.33
C THR A 208 12.12 16.26 2.08
N THR A 209 10.85 16.68 2.16
CA THR A 209 9.94 16.67 1.02
C THR A 209 10.51 17.46 -0.16
N ALA A 210 10.93 18.71 0.07
CA ALA A 210 11.43 19.57 -1.00
C ALA A 210 12.71 19.04 -1.65
N LYS A 211 13.68 18.60 -0.85
CA LYS A 211 14.99 18.14 -1.36
C LYS A 211 14.87 16.79 -2.07
N VAL A 212 14.13 15.83 -1.47
CA VAL A 212 13.99 14.48 -2.03
C VAL A 212 13.19 14.51 -3.34
N THR A 213 12.07 15.23 -3.39
CA THR A 213 11.27 15.35 -4.62
C THR A 213 12.06 16.03 -5.74
N SER A 214 12.79 17.12 -5.42
CA SER A 214 13.64 17.79 -6.40
C SER A 214 14.80 16.92 -6.88
N TYR A 215 15.32 16.05 -6.01
CA TYR A 215 16.36 15.09 -6.38
C TYR A 215 15.83 14.05 -7.35
N PHE A 216 14.68 13.44 -7.06
CA PHE A 216 14.04 12.45 -7.93
C PHE A 216 13.71 13.04 -9.30
N ASP A 217 13.08 14.21 -9.36
CA ASP A 217 12.78 14.91 -10.61
C ASP A 217 14.03 15.13 -11.47
N ARG A 218 15.13 15.53 -10.83
CA ARG A 218 16.40 15.80 -11.53
C ARG A 218 17.08 14.54 -12.05
N VAL A 219 17.14 13.48 -11.20
CA VAL A 219 17.87 12.24 -11.55
C VAL A 219 17.10 11.43 -12.57
N TRP A 220 15.80 11.27 -12.36
CA TRP A 220 14.99 10.47 -13.27
C TRP A 220 14.41 11.24 -14.44
N LYS A 221 14.46 12.58 -14.39
CA LYS A 221 13.84 13.48 -15.39
C LYS A 221 12.34 13.16 -15.60
N ARG A 222 11.68 12.77 -14.53
CA ARG A 222 10.27 12.38 -14.48
C ARG A 222 9.59 13.08 -13.33
N LYS A 223 8.36 13.48 -13.56
CA LYS A 223 7.49 14.07 -12.55
C LYS A 223 6.24 13.22 -12.39
N PRO A 224 5.69 13.14 -11.19
CA PRO A 224 4.35 12.59 -10.99
C PRO A 224 3.33 13.25 -11.92
N ALA A 225 2.35 12.46 -12.39
CA ALA A 225 1.28 12.98 -13.27
C ALA A 225 0.44 14.08 -12.58
N ALA A 226 0.34 14.01 -11.26
CA ALA A 226 -0.23 15.06 -10.43
C ALA A 226 0.74 15.39 -9.29
N LEU A 227 0.62 16.59 -8.73
CA LEU A 227 1.41 17.01 -7.57
C LEU A 227 1.12 16.08 -6.39
N PRO A 228 2.13 15.41 -5.81
CA PRO A 228 1.93 14.55 -4.67
C PRO A 228 1.28 15.29 -3.49
N LEU A 229 0.32 14.65 -2.83
CA LEU A 229 -0.30 15.14 -1.61
C LEU A 229 0.14 14.27 -0.43
N ILE A 230 0.71 14.91 0.58
CA ILE A 230 1.12 14.26 1.82
C ILE A 230 0.15 14.70 2.92
N LEU A 231 -0.46 13.75 3.59
CA LEU A 231 -1.36 13.93 4.72
C LEU A 231 -0.65 13.42 5.98
N ILE A 232 -0.51 14.26 7.00
CA ILE A 232 0.17 13.88 8.25
C ILE A 232 -0.73 14.22 9.44
N SER A 233 -1.37 13.21 9.99
CA SER A 233 -2.11 13.30 11.24
C SER A 233 -1.20 13.07 12.45
N PHE A 234 -1.56 13.60 13.61
CA PHE A 234 -0.78 13.45 14.84
C PHE A 234 -1.64 13.18 16.06
N ASP A 235 -1.40 12.03 16.69
CA ASP A 235 -2.01 11.68 17.98
C ASP A 235 -0.94 11.44 19.05
N PRO A 236 -0.63 12.43 19.88
CA PRO A 236 0.40 12.31 20.91
C PRO A 236 0.03 11.36 22.05
N ALA A 237 -1.25 11.02 22.20
CA ALA A 237 -1.75 10.21 23.30
C ALA A 237 -1.89 8.72 22.96
N ALA A 238 -1.84 8.38 21.67
CA ALA A 238 -2.16 7.02 21.19
C ALA A 238 -1.19 5.93 21.68
N ALA A 239 0.07 6.28 22.00
CA ALA A 239 1.03 5.29 22.48
C ALA A 239 2.19 5.95 23.26
N PRO A 240 2.81 5.27 24.21
CA PRO A 240 4.11 5.70 24.75
C PRO A 240 5.19 5.51 23.67
N GLY A 241 6.15 6.42 23.61
CA GLY A 241 7.29 6.33 22.67
C GLY A 241 6.99 6.90 21.30
N LEU A 242 7.34 6.17 20.25
CA LEU A 242 7.20 6.59 18.85
C LEU A 242 6.51 5.51 18.04
N SER A 243 5.44 5.87 17.37
CA SER A 243 4.83 5.06 16.33
C SER A 243 4.51 5.96 15.14
N ILE A 244 4.98 5.59 13.97
CA ILE A 244 4.61 6.23 12.71
C ILE A 244 4.16 5.14 11.75
N LYS A 245 2.94 5.26 11.28
CA LYS A 245 2.39 4.44 10.20
C LYS A 245 2.29 5.31 8.97
N GLY A 246 2.58 4.77 7.82
CA GLY A 246 2.47 5.49 6.56
C GLY A 246 2.17 4.55 5.42
N GLY A 247 1.74 5.11 4.32
CA GLY A 247 1.53 4.38 3.08
C GLY A 247 1.35 5.34 1.91
N ALA A 248 1.92 4.95 0.76
CA ALA A 248 1.80 5.68 -0.47
C ALA A 248 0.82 5.00 -1.43
N PHE A 249 -0.11 5.77 -1.99
CA PHE A 249 -1.05 5.32 -3.01
C PHE A 249 -1.07 6.32 -4.16
N ASP A 250 -0.62 5.90 -5.32
CA ASP A 250 -0.47 6.75 -6.49
C ASP A 250 0.27 8.06 -6.15
N ASN A 251 -0.44 9.19 -6.13
CA ASN A 251 0.11 10.51 -5.83
C ASN A 251 -0.16 10.97 -4.39
N LYS A 252 -0.63 10.09 -3.50
CA LYS A 252 -0.89 10.43 -2.10
C LYS A 252 -0.07 9.60 -1.15
N VAL A 253 0.37 10.26 -0.09
CA VAL A 253 1.03 9.65 1.06
C VAL A 253 0.25 10.05 2.29
N ALA A 254 -0.18 9.08 3.08
CA ALA A 254 -0.79 9.33 4.38
C ALA A 254 0.14 8.83 5.49
N PHE A 255 0.37 9.67 6.49
CA PHE A 255 1.11 9.33 7.68
C PHE A 255 0.27 9.58 8.92
N ARG A 256 0.30 8.62 9.82
CA ARG A 256 -0.17 8.78 11.18
C ARG A 256 0.99 8.80 12.14
N PHE A 257 1.28 9.96 12.69
CA PHE A 257 2.29 10.14 13.71
C PHE A 257 1.65 9.97 15.08
N SER A 258 2.28 9.21 15.96
CA SER A 258 1.79 9.01 17.32
C SER A 258 2.91 8.81 18.33
N GLY A 259 2.59 9.14 19.57
CA GLY A 259 3.47 8.96 20.72
C GLY A 259 4.16 10.24 21.20
N ASP A 260 4.56 10.20 22.47
CA ASP A 260 5.15 11.33 23.20
C ASP A 260 6.61 11.63 22.83
N ALA A 261 7.31 10.65 22.25
CA ALA A 261 8.71 10.83 21.82
C ALA A 261 8.87 11.90 20.73
N LEU A 262 7.84 12.11 19.90
CA LEU A 262 7.82 13.17 18.89
C LEU A 262 7.84 14.58 19.48
N ARG A 263 7.40 14.75 20.73
CA ARG A 263 7.43 16.05 21.45
C ARG A 263 8.80 16.44 21.98
N ARG A 264 9.76 15.50 22.00
CA ARG A 264 11.12 15.74 22.48
C ARG A 264 11.93 16.41 21.39
N GLU A 265 12.06 17.73 21.49
CA GLU A 265 12.84 18.51 20.54
C GLU A 265 14.31 18.02 20.47
N GLY A 266 14.81 17.97 19.23
CA GLY A 266 16.23 17.71 18.98
C GLY A 266 16.68 16.26 19.20
N HIS A 267 15.78 15.27 19.33
CA HIS A 267 16.21 13.88 19.46
C HIS A 267 16.72 13.34 18.11
N PRO A 268 18.04 13.11 17.94
CA PRO A 268 18.60 12.80 16.61
C PRO A 268 18.03 11.52 15.99
N GLU A 269 17.71 10.51 16.80
CA GLU A 269 17.15 9.26 16.29
C GLU A 269 15.72 9.43 15.78
N VAL A 270 14.91 10.22 16.49
CA VAL A 270 13.54 10.53 16.05
C VAL A 270 13.58 11.30 14.72
N ARG A 271 14.46 12.31 14.64
CA ARG A 271 14.70 13.06 13.40
C ARG A 271 15.04 12.11 12.25
N ARG A 272 16.10 11.30 12.43
CA ARG A 272 16.55 10.34 11.39
C ARG A 272 15.43 9.39 10.96
N TYR A 273 14.65 8.91 11.92
CA TYR A 273 13.55 8.01 11.61
C TYR A 273 12.46 8.68 10.77
N VAL A 274 12.01 9.88 11.14
CA VAL A 274 10.99 10.65 10.39
C VAL A 274 11.49 11.00 8.99
N VAL A 275 12.70 11.52 8.88
CA VAL A 275 13.32 11.92 7.60
C VAL A 275 13.45 10.71 6.66
N ALA A 276 13.91 9.57 7.19
CA ALA A 276 14.04 8.34 6.40
C ALA A 276 12.68 7.82 5.91
N LEU A 277 11.66 7.83 6.79
CA LEU A 277 10.33 7.34 6.43
C LEU A 277 9.65 8.24 5.38
N VAL A 278 9.75 9.56 5.53
CA VAL A 278 9.21 10.49 4.52
C VAL A 278 9.89 10.26 3.17
N ALA A 279 11.21 10.07 3.14
CA ALA A 279 11.93 9.79 1.89
C ALA A 279 11.53 8.43 1.28
N HIS A 280 11.28 7.41 2.11
CA HIS A 280 10.82 6.09 1.69
C HIS A 280 9.45 6.14 1.00
N GLU A 281 8.46 6.78 1.62
CA GLU A 281 7.13 6.89 1.04
C GLU A 281 7.13 7.76 -0.23
N LEU A 282 7.96 8.80 -0.28
CA LEU A 282 8.16 9.56 -1.50
C LEU A 282 8.79 8.71 -2.62
N ALA A 283 9.70 7.80 -2.31
CA ALA A 283 10.24 6.87 -3.30
C ALA A 283 9.13 6.02 -3.93
N HIS A 284 8.17 5.55 -3.15
CA HIS A 284 7.02 4.82 -3.67
C HIS A 284 6.18 5.63 -4.67
N VAL A 285 6.00 6.94 -4.43
CA VAL A 285 5.29 7.81 -5.37
C VAL A 285 5.97 7.80 -6.74
N TRP A 286 7.30 7.89 -6.79
CA TRP A 286 8.05 7.84 -8.06
C TRP A 286 8.09 6.44 -8.67
N GLN A 287 8.24 5.39 -7.88
CA GLN A 287 8.16 4.01 -8.36
C GLN A 287 6.82 3.72 -9.07
N ARG A 288 5.70 4.24 -8.54
CA ARG A 288 4.35 4.09 -9.13
C ARG A 288 4.14 4.92 -10.38
N ASN A 289 4.88 5.99 -10.54
CA ASN A 289 4.66 6.98 -11.57
C ASN A 289 5.09 6.53 -12.98
N ALA A 290 5.75 5.38 -13.07
CA ALA A 290 6.15 4.78 -14.33
C ALA A 290 4.98 4.22 -15.15
N GLY A 291 3.74 4.40 -14.71
CA GLY A 291 2.58 3.96 -15.48
C GLY A 291 2.04 2.60 -15.04
N ARG A 292 1.47 1.87 -15.94
CA ARG A 292 0.66 0.69 -15.68
C ARG A 292 1.40 -0.41 -14.92
N GLY A 293 1.22 -0.47 -13.61
CA GLY A 293 1.40 -1.69 -12.88
C GLY A 293 2.78 -1.99 -12.32
N GLY A 294 3.76 -1.12 -12.30
CA GLY A 294 5.06 -1.40 -11.66
C GLY A 294 4.97 -2.11 -10.29
N PHE A 295 3.89 -1.85 -9.56
CA PHE A 295 3.52 -2.54 -8.32
C PHE A 295 2.61 -3.74 -8.59
N GLY A 296 2.82 -4.81 -7.84
CA GLY A 296 2.05 -6.06 -7.93
C GLY A 296 2.97 -7.27 -7.96
N GLY A 297 2.38 -8.45 -8.14
CA GLY A 297 3.12 -9.71 -8.11
C GLY A 297 3.49 -10.17 -6.70
N ASP A 298 4.24 -11.26 -6.65
CA ASP A 298 4.55 -11.98 -5.41
C ASP A 298 5.90 -11.56 -4.79
N GLU A 299 6.47 -10.43 -5.25
CA GLU A 299 7.80 -9.97 -4.82
C GLU A 299 7.78 -8.57 -4.19
N PRO A 300 7.06 -8.36 -3.06
CA PRO A 300 6.98 -7.05 -2.39
C PRO A 300 8.35 -6.46 -2.02
N TRP A 301 9.35 -7.31 -1.80
CA TRP A 301 10.72 -6.89 -1.48
C TRP A 301 11.35 -6.03 -2.58
N VAL A 302 10.93 -6.19 -3.84
CA VAL A 302 11.47 -5.40 -4.95
C VAL A 302 11.14 -3.93 -4.77
N HIS A 303 9.88 -3.60 -4.49
CA HIS A 303 9.51 -2.20 -4.30
C HIS A 303 9.82 -1.68 -2.89
N GLU A 304 9.66 -2.48 -1.82
CA GLU A 304 9.95 -2.04 -0.45
C GLU A 304 11.46 -1.89 -0.20
N GLY A 305 12.24 -2.92 -0.52
CA GLY A 305 13.70 -2.85 -0.43
C GLY A 305 14.31 -1.83 -1.40
N GLY A 306 13.68 -1.69 -2.58
CA GLY A 306 14.04 -0.65 -3.53
C GLY A 306 13.77 0.74 -2.99
N ALA A 307 12.63 0.99 -2.35
CA ALA A 307 12.32 2.28 -1.73
C ALA A 307 13.29 2.63 -0.59
N GLU A 308 13.69 1.66 0.25
CA GLU A 308 14.76 1.86 1.26
C GLU A 308 16.08 2.26 0.60
N ALA A 309 16.47 1.60 -0.50
CA ALA A 309 17.73 1.90 -1.19
C ALA A 309 17.69 3.28 -1.90
N ILE A 310 16.60 3.60 -2.57
CA ILE A 310 16.34 4.88 -3.22
C ILE A 310 16.34 6.02 -2.19
N ALA A 311 15.59 5.84 -1.09
CA ALA A 311 15.50 6.83 -0.02
C ALA A 311 16.86 7.13 0.58
N LEU A 312 17.64 6.09 0.90
CA LEU A 312 18.96 6.27 1.48
C LEU A 312 19.92 7.00 0.53
N ALA A 313 19.91 6.65 -0.75
CA ALA A 313 20.69 7.34 -1.78
C ALA A 313 20.28 8.81 -1.92
N ALA A 314 18.98 9.10 -1.88
CA ALA A 314 18.48 10.47 -1.95
C ALA A 314 18.86 11.30 -0.70
N LEU A 315 18.74 10.72 0.49
CA LEU A 315 19.08 11.38 1.75
C LEU A 315 20.55 11.77 1.82
N GLU A 316 21.43 10.88 1.39
CA GLU A 316 22.88 11.15 1.32
C GLU A 316 23.20 12.21 0.24
N ALA A 317 22.69 12.05 -0.98
CA ALA A 317 22.94 12.95 -2.09
C ALA A 317 22.40 14.38 -1.87
N THR A 318 21.37 14.54 -1.03
CA THR A 318 20.78 15.85 -0.70
C THR A 318 21.34 16.47 0.58
N GLY A 319 22.23 15.76 1.29
CA GLY A 319 22.81 16.20 2.56
C GLY A 319 21.81 16.25 3.71
N LEU A 320 20.70 15.50 3.61
CA LEU A 320 19.75 15.30 4.71
C LEU A 320 20.31 14.30 5.74
N PHE A 321 21.07 13.32 5.26
CA PHE A 321 21.92 12.47 6.08
C PHE A 321 23.39 12.75 5.76
N THR A 322 24.22 12.69 6.80
CA THR A 322 25.68 12.58 6.61
C THR A 322 26.02 11.16 6.13
N LYS A 323 27.26 10.98 5.66
CA LYS A 323 27.73 9.64 5.27
C LYS A 323 27.64 8.65 6.45
N ASP A 324 28.00 9.09 7.66
CA ASP A 324 27.95 8.26 8.85
C ASP A 324 26.51 7.87 9.22
N GLU A 325 25.54 8.77 9.07
CA GLU A 325 24.12 8.47 9.28
C GLU A 325 23.58 7.48 8.25
N SER A 326 23.99 7.62 6.99
CA SER A 326 23.66 6.69 5.91
C SER A 326 24.24 5.30 6.17
N ASP A 327 25.51 5.23 6.56
CA ASP A 327 26.19 3.98 6.88
C ASP A 327 25.56 3.30 8.11
N ALA A 328 25.21 4.06 9.14
CA ALA A 328 24.53 3.53 10.32
C ALA A 328 23.12 2.96 9.99
N LYS A 329 22.35 3.67 9.15
CA LYS A 329 21.04 3.15 8.68
C LYS A 329 21.22 1.87 7.86
N ALA A 330 22.19 1.85 6.94
CA ALA A 330 22.50 0.69 6.12
C ALA A 330 22.92 -0.51 6.99
N ALA A 331 23.84 -0.29 7.94
CA ALA A 331 24.31 -1.34 8.86
C ALA A 331 23.15 -1.92 9.68
N LYS A 332 22.19 -1.08 10.13
CA LYS A 332 21.01 -1.55 10.85
C LYS A 332 20.13 -2.46 9.99
N LEU A 333 19.87 -2.09 8.72
CA LEU A 333 19.08 -2.91 7.81
C LEU A 333 19.78 -4.24 7.49
N LEU A 334 21.11 -4.23 7.30
CA LEU A 334 21.88 -5.45 7.06
C LEU A 334 21.85 -6.39 8.26
N ALA A 335 22.06 -5.87 9.47
CA ALA A 335 21.99 -6.67 10.70
C ALA A 335 20.59 -7.26 10.93
N GLU A 336 19.54 -6.48 10.61
CA GLU A 336 18.16 -6.99 10.67
C GLU A 336 17.92 -8.11 9.65
N CYS A 337 18.44 -7.97 8.42
CA CYS A 337 18.33 -9.02 7.41
C CYS A 337 19.04 -10.31 7.81
N GLU A 338 20.21 -10.23 8.44
CA GLU A 338 20.91 -11.40 9.01
C GLU A 338 20.06 -12.10 10.07
N GLN A 339 19.44 -11.35 10.99
CA GLN A 339 18.53 -11.90 11.99
C GLN A 339 17.33 -12.61 11.37
N LEU A 340 16.85 -12.13 10.22
CA LEU A 340 15.78 -12.74 9.43
C LEU A 340 16.26 -13.87 8.53
N LYS A 341 17.53 -14.32 8.64
CA LYS A 341 18.15 -15.37 7.81
C LYS A 341 18.03 -15.07 6.31
N GLU A 342 18.20 -13.82 5.95
CA GLU A 342 18.12 -13.30 4.59
C GLU A 342 16.77 -13.55 3.87
N SER A 343 15.72 -13.82 4.64
CA SER A 343 14.39 -14.08 4.09
C SER A 343 13.73 -12.80 3.61
N VAL A 344 13.29 -12.79 2.36
CA VAL A 344 12.45 -11.73 1.76
C VAL A 344 10.96 -12.09 1.73
N THR A 345 10.53 -13.06 2.54
CA THR A 345 9.14 -13.55 2.56
C THR A 345 8.34 -13.02 3.76
N THR A 346 9.00 -12.33 4.68
CA THR A 346 8.36 -11.71 5.84
C THR A 346 8.21 -10.21 5.65
N TYR A 347 7.26 -9.59 6.33
CA TYR A 347 7.04 -8.14 6.26
C TYR A 347 8.35 -7.35 6.46
N ARG A 348 9.09 -7.61 7.54
CA ARG A 348 10.39 -6.93 7.78
C ARG A 348 11.47 -7.33 6.78
N GLY A 349 11.39 -8.54 6.26
CA GLY A 349 12.32 -9.02 5.24
C GLY A 349 12.18 -8.30 3.90
N TYR A 350 10.98 -7.84 3.55
CA TYR A 350 10.77 -7.03 2.34
C TYR A 350 11.65 -5.78 2.37
N TYR A 351 11.73 -5.09 3.51
CA TYR A 351 12.54 -3.89 3.70
C TYR A 351 14.03 -4.23 3.84
N ALA A 352 14.39 -4.97 4.89
CA ALA A 352 15.77 -5.17 5.28
C ALA A 352 16.54 -6.05 4.30
N CYS A 353 15.99 -7.20 3.93
CA CYS A 353 16.65 -8.11 3.00
C CYS A 353 16.47 -7.67 1.54
N GLY A 354 15.36 -7.00 1.21
CA GLY A 354 15.21 -6.33 -0.07
C GLY A 354 16.28 -5.25 -0.27
N PHE A 355 16.51 -4.39 0.73
CA PHE A 355 17.61 -3.42 0.72
C PHE A 355 18.98 -4.08 0.52
N LYS A 356 19.27 -5.18 1.26
CA LYS A 356 20.51 -5.94 1.11
C LYS A 356 20.71 -6.39 -0.34
N ARG A 357 19.68 -6.96 -0.98
CA ARG A 357 19.75 -7.41 -2.38
C ARG A 357 20.11 -6.27 -3.33
N PHE A 358 19.49 -5.09 -3.19
CA PHE A 358 19.85 -3.91 -4.00
C PHE A 358 21.29 -3.48 -3.79
N ARG A 359 21.84 -3.58 -2.57
CA ARG A 359 23.26 -3.33 -2.31
C ARG A 359 24.17 -4.36 -2.94
N ASP A 360 23.80 -5.63 -2.89
CA ASP A 360 24.62 -6.75 -3.41
C ASP A 360 24.75 -6.71 -4.94
N TYR A 361 23.89 -5.99 -5.65
CA TYR A 361 24.05 -5.75 -7.09
C TYR A 361 25.22 -4.85 -7.43
N HIS A 362 25.81 -4.13 -6.47
CA HIS A 362 26.95 -3.23 -6.65
C HIS A 362 26.79 -2.25 -7.82
N THR A 363 25.58 -1.75 -8.04
CA THR A 363 25.25 -0.84 -9.12
C THR A 363 24.63 0.46 -8.59
N ASP A 364 24.59 1.49 -9.43
CA ASP A 364 23.84 2.71 -9.14
C ASP A 364 22.35 2.40 -9.03
N VAL A 365 21.83 2.42 -7.81
CA VAL A 365 20.41 2.11 -7.54
C VAL A 365 19.47 3.09 -8.25
N MET A 366 19.85 4.37 -8.37
CA MET A 366 19.02 5.37 -9.03
C MET A 366 18.94 5.13 -10.53
N GLY A 367 20.06 4.75 -11.16
CA GLY A 367 20.12 4.35 -12.57
C GLY A 367 19.38 3.06 -12.84
N LEU A 368 19.49 2.06 -11.96
CA LEU A 368 18.75 0.80 -12.07
C LEU A 368 17.24 1.05 -12.00
N TRP A 369 16.78 1.82 -11.03
CA TRP A 369 15.34 2.15 -10.90
C TRP A 369 14.82 2.94 -12.08
N LYS A 370 15.62 3.85 -12.65
CA LYS A 370 15.24 4.53 -13.89
C LYS A 370 14.94 3.54 -15.02
N LYS A 371 15.84 2.57 -15.22
CA LYS A 371 15.66 1.52 -16.24
C LYS A 371 14.46 0.62 -15.95
N MET A 372 14.24 0.26 -14.68
CA MET A 372 13.07 -0.54 -14.27
C MET A 372 11.75 0.20 -14.57
N MET A 373 11.67 1.50 -14.25
CA MET A 373 10.51 2.32 -14.57
C MET A 373 10.28 2.41 -16.10
N GLU A 374 11.33 2.63 -16.88
CA GLU A 374 11.26 2.67 -18.34
C GLU A 374 10.85 1.33 -18.95
N SER A 375 11.37 0.22 -18.41
CA SER A 375 10.99 -1.13 -18.82
C SER A 375 9.53 -1.44 -18.51
N SER A 376 9.09 -1.17 -17.28
CA SER A 376 7.70 -1.37 -16.85
C SER A 376 6.71 -0.54 -17.69
N GLU A 377 7.05 0.72 -17.97
CA GLU A 377 6.21 1.60 -18.81
C GLU A 377 6.07 1.08 -20.24
N SER A 378 7.15 0.55 -20.82
CA SER A 378 7.16 0.06 -22.20
C SER A 378 6.53 -1.32 -22.36
N SER A 379 6.72 -2.22 -21.38
CA SER A 379 6.24 -3.61 -21.45
C SER A 379 4.89 -3.82 -20.74
N GLY A 380 4.53 -2.97 -19.77
CA GLY A 380 3.41 -3.18 -18.86
C GLY A 380 3.68 -4.24 -17.78
N GLU A 381 4.91 -4.75 -17.68
CA GLU A 381 5.29 -5.74 -16.66
C GLU A 381 5.47 -5.09 -15.29
N VAL A 382 5.20 -5.88 -14.24
CA VAL A 382 5.45 -5.48 -12.85
C VAL A 382 6.94 -5.58 -12.53
N TYR A 383 7.39 -4.80 -11.56
CA TYR A 383 8.75 -4.89 -11.02
C TYR A 383 8.98 -6.26 -10.42
N SER A 384 10.06 -6.91 -10.83
CA SER A 384 10.38 -8.28 -10.43
C SER A 384 11.87 -8.53 -10.39
N GLN A 385 12.31 -9.58 -9.70
CA GLN A 385 13.68 -10.07 -9.75
C GLN A 385 14.12 -10.33 -11.19
N LYS A 386 13.25 -10.96 -11.98
CA LYS A 386 13.54 -11.26 -13.39
C LYS A 386 13.85 -9.98 -14.19
N MET A 387 13.07 -8.90 -13.98
CA MET A 387 13.35 -7.61 -14.63
C MET A 387 14.71 -7.06 -14.23
N ILE A 388 15.06 -7.15 -12.95
CA ILE A 388 16.37 -6.69 -12.45
C ILE A 388 17.50 -7.50 -13.10
N ASP A 389 17.40 -8.82 -13.15
CA ASP A 389 18.42 -9.70 -13.72
C ASP A 389 18.69 -9.36 -15.20
N VAL A 390 17.65 -9.19 -16.01
CA VAL A 390 17.77 -8.78 -17.41
C VAL A 390 18.49 -7.42 -17.55
N LEU A 391 18.10 -6.43 -16.75
CA LEU A 391 18.71 -5.09 -16.81
C LEU A 391 20.18 -5.07 -16.35
N LEU A 392 20.56 -5.97 -15.45
CA LEU A 392 21.94 -6.09 -15.00
C LEU A 392 22.81 -6.89 -15.99
N GLU A 393 22.25 -7.84 -16.73
CA GLU A 393 22.94 -8.53 -17.81
C GLU A 393 23.24 -7.59 -18.98
N ASP A 394 22.24 -6.80 -19.41
CA ASP A 394 22.42 -5.79 -20.47
C ASP A 394 23.45 -4.72 -20.13
N ALA A 395 23.70 -4.44 -18.84
CA ALA A 395 24.69 -3.48 -18.42
C ALA A 395 26.14 -4.00 -18.43
N ARG A 396 26.34 -5.32 -18.60
CA ARG A 396 27.66 -5.97 -18.68
C ARG A 396 28.15 -6.12 -20.11
N HIS A 397 27.28 -5.97 -21.08
CA HIS A 397 27.57 -5.99 -22.53
C HIS A 397 27.58 -4.56 -23.12
#